data_2716b756c630e8dbd9448fdab1867685
#
_entry.id   2716b756c630e8dbd9448fdab1867685
#
_cell.length_a   1.000
_cell.length_b   1.000
_cell.length_c   1.000
_cell.angle_alpha   90.00
_cell.angle_beta   90.00
_cell.angle_gamma   90.00
#
_symmetry.space_group_name_H-M   'P 1'
#
loop_
_entity.id
_entity.type
_entity.pdbx_description
1 polymer ?
#
loop_
_entity_poly.entity_id
_entity_poly.type
_entity_poly.pdbx_seq_one_letter_code
_entity_poly.pdbx_strand_id
1 'polypeptide(L)'
;MKKSNWTFKKNRIQQGFTLLEVIVAMAITGFVLGGLFSLVGGSKQLSWRSEDSLQRATKIRAMTNFALLQNEFRGVELILEDESYDIRSLDILEIPERKTEPTIYTLQEYEIVNEDRDEFITGSRWIRLNLPQ
;
A
#
# COMPACT_ATOMS: atom_id res chain seq x y z
N MET A 1 -82.69 -25.53 30.48
CA MET A 1 -82.17 -24.37 29.72
C MET A 1 -80.80 -24.76 29.10
N LYS A 2 -80.73 -24.97 27.77
CA LYS A 2 -79.54 -25.43 27.04
C LYS A 2 -78.86 -24.18 26.49
N LYS A 3 -77.70 -23.80 27.03
CA LYS A 3 -76.89 -22.69 26.51
C LYS A 3 -76.11 -23.17 25.24
N SER A 4 -76.47 -22.60 24.12
CA SER A 4 -75.82 -22.80 22.87
C SER A 4 -74.56 -21.96 22.82
N ASN A 5 -73.35 -22.61 22.84
CA ASN A 5 -72.07 -21.94 22.66
C ASN A 5 -71.78 -21.79 21.16
N TRP A 6 -72.03 -20.60 20.64
CA TRP A 6 -71.61 -20.23 19.30
C TRP A 6 -70.12 -19.90 19.31
N THR A 7 -69.26 -20.79 18.81
CA THR A 7 -67.87 -20.52 18.54
C THR A 7 -67.68 -19.93 17.14
N PHE A 8 -67.42 -18.65 17.07
CA PHE A 8 -67.03 -17.99 15.82
C PHE A 8 -65.67 -18.51 15.36
N LYS A 9 -65.68 -19.34 14.34
CA LYS A 9 -64.47 -19.81 13.66
C LYS A 9 -63.93 -18.62 12.86
N LYS A 10 -62.87 -17.94 13.39
CA LYS A 10 -62.18 -16.85 12.71
C LYS A 10 -61.45 -17.42 11.50
N ASN A 11 -62.07 -17.30 10.34
CA ASN A 11 -61.43 -17.66 9.07
C ASN A 11 -60.22 -16.73 8.89
N ARG A 12 -59.00 -17.26 9.10
CA ARG A 12 -57.78 -16.58 8.68
C ARG A 12 -57.77 -16.60 7.15
N ILE A 13 -58.03 -15.46 6.55
CA ILE A 13 -57.81 -15.23 5.12
C ILE A 13 -56.32 -15.38 4.90
N GLN A 14 -55.86 -16.48 4.31
CA GLN A 14 -54.51 -16.62 3.84
C GLN A 14 -54.36 -15.71 2.60
N GLN A 15 -53.81 -14.54 2.79
CA GLN A 15 -53.45 -13.66 1.71
C GLN A 15 -52.20 -14.27 1.06
N GLY A 16 -52.34 -14.81 -0.15
CA GLY A 16 -51.22 -15.24 -0.98
C GLY A 16 -50.46 -14.02 -1.46
N PHE A 17 -49.13 -14.17 -1.57
CA PHE A 17 -48.26 -13.11 -2.15
C PHE A 17 -48.71 -12.79 -3.57
N THR A 18 -48.80 -11.50 -3.86
CA THR A 18 -49.09 -11.05 -5.22
C THR A 18 -47.82 -11.21 -6.10
N LEU A 19 -48.02 -11.53 -7.37
CA LEU A 19 -46.92 -11.65 -8.31
C LEU A 19 -46.09 -10.36 -8.38
N LEU A 20 -46.72 -9.21 -8.24
CA LEU A 20 -46.07 -7.90 -8.18
C LEU A 20 -45.13 -7.79 -6.97
N GLU A 21 -45.56 -8.25 -5.80
CA GLU A 21 -44.73 -8.19 -4.57
C GLU A 21 -43.48 -9.05 -4.67
N VAL A 22 -43.55 -10.21 -5.31
CA VAL A 22 -42.39 -11.07 -5.58
C VAL A 22 -41.41 -10.38 -6.52
N ILE A 23 -41.91 -9.76 -7.60
CA ILE A 23 -41.04 -9.05 -8.56
C ILE A 23 -40.33 -7.86 -7.90
N VAL A 24 -41.05 -7.08 -7.11
CA VAL A 24 -40.48 -5.94 -6.37
C VAL A 24 -39.45 -6.42 -5.35
N ALA A 25 -39.74 -7.48 -4.60
CA ALA A 25 -38.81 -8.05 -3.64
C ALA A 25 -37.51 -8.54 -4.33
N MET A 26 -37.63 -9.24 -5.47
CA MET A 26 -36.46 -9.67 -6.26
C MET A 26 -35.65 -8.50 -6.80
N ALA A 27 -36.29 -7.44 -7.28
CA ALA A 27 -35.62 -6.24 -7.77
C ALA A 27 -34.82 -5.54 -6.66
N ILE A 28 -35.41 -5.36 -5.50
CA ILE A 28 -34.74 -4.74 -4.33
C ILE A 28 -33.57 -5.62 -3.88
N THR A 29 -33.78 -6.92 -3.75
CA THR A 29 -32.71 -7.86 -3.35
C THR A 29 -31.56 -7.85 -4.33
N GLY A 30 -31.84 -7.88 -5.63
CA GLY A 30 -30.81 -7.81 -6.69
C GLY A 30 -30.02 -6.49 -6.62
N PHE A 31 -30.68 -5.38 -6.41
CA PHE A 31 -30.02 -4.07 -6.25
C PHE A 31 -29.12 -4.01 -5.02
N VAL A 32 -29.59 -4.49 -3.89
CA VAL A 32 -28.82 -4.53 -2.63
C VAL A 32 -27.59 -5.43 -2.77
N LEU A 33 -27.76 -6.63 -3.32
CA LEU A 33 -26.66 -7.56 -3.55
C LEU A 33 -25.62 -6.98 -4.54
N GLY A 34 -26.09 -6.39 -5.64
CA GLY A 34 -25.20 -5.72 -6.61
C GLY A 34 -24.38 -4.60 -5.97
N GLY A 35 -24.98 -3.77 -5.12
CA GLY A 35 -24.29 -2.75 -4.35
C GLY A 35 -23.23 -3.32 -3.40
N LEU A 36 -23.54 -4.38 -2.68
CA LEU A 36 -22.60 -5.05 -1.77
C LEU A 36 -21.41 -5.65 -2.52
N PHE A 37 -21.63 -6.31 -3.66
CA PHE A 37 -20.53 -6.84 -4.48
C PHE A 37 -19.65 -5.75 -5.05
N SER A 38 -20.20 -4.61 -5.44
CA SER A 38 -19.44 -3.45 -5.89
C SER A 38 -18.52 -2.90 -4.78
N LEU A 39 -19.03 -2.79 -3.55
CA LEU A 39 -18.24 -2.35 -2.40
C LEU A 39 -17.09 -3.32 -2.07
N VAL A 40 -17.35 -4.62 -2.08
CA VAL A 40 -16.32 -5.63 -1.84
C VAL A 40 -15.24 -5.60 -2.93
N GLY A 41 -15.63 -5.45 -4.19
CA GLY A 41 -14.69 -5.31 -5.31
C GLY A 41 -13.78 -4.08 -5.16
N GLY A 42 -14.36 -2.93 -4.84
CA GLY A 42 -13.61 -1.69 -4.59
C GLY A 42 -12.65 -1.79 -3.40
N SER A 43 -13.10 -2.42 -2.31
CA SER A 43 -12.26 -2.64 -1.13
C SER A 43 -11.04 -3.51 -1.42
N LYS A 44 -11.19 -4.59 -2.18
CA LYS A 44 -10.06 -5.44 -2.60
C LYS A 44 -9.04 -4.67 -3.43
N GLN A 45 -9.49 -3.87 -4.38
CA GLN A 45 -8.60 -3.08 -5.23
C GLN A 45 -7.79 -2.05 -4.42
N LEU A 46 -8.42 -1.40 -3.43
CA LEU A 46 -7.72 -0.49 -2.51
C LEU A 46 -6.71 -1.22 -1.64
N SER A 47 -7.05 -2.42 -1.14
CA SER A 47 -6.14 -3.24 -0.34
C SER A 47 -4.87 -3.61 -1.11
N TRP A 48 -4.99 -4.06 -2.35
CA TRP A 48 -3.83 -4.41 -3.19
C TRP A 48 -2.93 -3.20 -3.49
N ARG A 49 -3.53 -2.05 -3.79
CA ARG A 49 -2.75 -0.81 -4.00
C ARG A 49 -2.02 -0.37 -2.73
N SER A 50 -2.66 -0.52 -1.59
CA SER A 50 -2.05 -0.20 -0.30
C SER A 50 -0.88 -1.13 0.03
N GLU A 51 -1.04 -2.42 -0.23
CA GLU A 51 0.00 -3.42 -0.03
C GLU A 51 1.23 -3.16 -0.92
N ASP A 52 1.04 -2.93 -2.22
CA ASP A 52 2.12 -2.56 -3.15
C ASP A 52 2.85 -1.29 -2.70
N SER A 53 2.10 -0.28 -2.28
CA SER A 53 2.67 0.98 -1.78
C SER A 53 3.48 0.79 -0.49
N LEU A 54 3.01 -0.05 0.44
CA LEU A 54 3.71 -0.36 1.69
C LEU A 54 4.99 -1.17 1.44
N GLN A 55 4.95 -2.17 0.58
CA GLN A 55 6.12 -2.96 0.20
C GLN A 55 7.19 -2.07 -0.42
N ARG A 56 6.79 -1.21 -1.35
CA ARG A 56 7.68 -0.23 -1.98
C ARG A 56 8.29 0.73 -0.95
N ALA A 57 7.50 1.31 -0.09
CA ALA A 57 7.99 2.21 0.95
C ALA A 57 8.99 1.52 1.90
N THR A 58 8.75 0.25 2.21
CA THR A 58 9.64 -0.55 3.05
C THR A 58 10.98 -0.83 2.35
N LYS A 59 10.98 -1.18 1.07
CA LYS A 59 12.18 -1.39 0.27
C LYS A 59 13.00 -0.11 0.16
N ILE A 60 12.38 1.01 -0.20
CA ILE A 60 13.05 2.32 -0.29
C ILE A 60 13.69 2.70 1.05
N ARG A 61 12.97 2.50 2.16
CA ARG A 61 13.52 2.78 3.51
C ARG A 61 14.72 1.89 3.83
N ALA A 62 14.67 0.61 3.48
CA ALA A 62 15.77 -0.32 3.69
C ALA A 62 17.02 0.11 2.90
N MET A 63 16.86 0.51 1.64
CA MET A 63 17.94 1.01 0.80
C MET A 63 18.52 2.32 1.30
N THR A 64 17.66 3.27 1.68
CA THR A 64 18.12 4.53 2.26
C THR A 64 18.94 4.29 3.52
N ASN A 65 18.49 3.41 4.41
CA ASN A 65 19.25 3.06 5.60
C ASN A 65 20.59 2.40 5.24
N PHE A 66 20.59 1.53 4.25
CA PHE A 66 21.80 0.88 3.78
C PHE A 66 22.77 1.90 3.18
N ALA A 67 22.29 2.79 2.30
CA ALA A 67 23.11 3.84 1.70
C ALA A 67 23.72 4.80 2.74
N LEU A 68 23.04 5.03 3.85
CA LEU A 68 23.52 5.88 4.95
C LEU A 68 24.55 5.18 5.85
N LEU A 69 24.44 3.86 6.03
CA LEU A 69 25.29 3.11 6.95
C LEU A 69 26.62 2.64 6.32
N GLN A 70 26.65 2.47 5.01
CA GLN A 70 27.83 1.95 4.32
C GLN A 70 28.48 3.02 3.43
N ASN A 71 29.80 3.19 3.59
CA ASN A 71 30.60 4.05 2.72
C ASN A 71 30.86 3.42 1.33
N GLU A 72 30.53 2.15 1.15
CA GLU A 72 30.75 1.41 -0.09
C GLU A 72 29.41 1.01 -0.71
N PHE A 73 29.28 1.19 -2.01
CA PHE A 73 28.17 0.66 -2.80
C PHE A 73 28.45 -0.79 -3.11
N ARG A 74 27.93 -1.69 -2.30
CA ARG A 74 27.85 -3.11 -2.63
C ARG A 74 26.48 -3.39 -3.23
N GLY A 75 26.42 -4.37 -4.13
CA GLY A 75 25.19 -4.75 -4.79
C GLY A 75 24.05 -4.95 -3.79
N VAL A 76 22.97 -4.25 -4.01
CA VAL A 76 21.75 -4.27 -3.16
C VAL A 76 21.08 -5.64 -3.24
N GLU A 77 21.36 -6.38 -4.30
CA GLU A 77 20.91 -7.75 -4.59
C GLU A 77 21.12 -8.69 -3.40
N LEU A 78 22.26 -8.57 -2.70
CA LEU A 78 22.60 -9.40 -1.54
C LEU A 78 21.72 -9.14 -0.30
N ILE A 79 21.04 -7.99 -0.25
CA ILE A 79 20.30 -7.57 0.95
C ILE A 79 18.80 -7.64 0.75
N LEU A 80 18.35 -7.29 -0.44
CA LEU A 80 16.92 -7.18 -0.74
C LEU A 80 16.42 -8.28 -1.67
N GLU A 81 17.32 -9.10 -2.21
CA GLU A 81 17.01 -10.11 -3.25
C GLU A 81 16.22 -9.50 -4.43
N ASP A 82 16.48 -8.24 -4.76
CA ASP A 82 15.74 -7.46 -5.73
C ASP A 82 16.72 -6.73 -6.65
N GLU A 83 16.83 -7.22 -7.88
CA GLU A 83 17.73 -6.70 -8.91
C GLU A 83 17.22 -5.38 -9.54
N SER A 84 15.98 -5.00 -9.27
CA SER A 84 15.37 -3.81 -9.88
C SER A 84 15.84 -2.48 -9.30
N TYR A 85 16.57 -2.52 -8.19
CA TYR A 85 17.08 -1.34 -7.52
C TYR A 85 18.61 -1.31 -7.51
N ASP A 86 19.16 -0.13 -7.74
CA ASP A 86 20.59 0.14 -7.69
C ASP A 86 20.88 1.40 -6.86
N ILE A 87 22.03 1.42 -6.17
CA ILE A 87 22.49 2.59 -5.42
C ILE A 87 23.74 3.11 -6.09
N ARG A 88 23.69 4.32 -6.63
CA ARG A 88 24.79 4.97 -7.34
C ARG A 88 25.35 6.11 -6.49
N SER A 89 26.68 6.20 -6.42
CA SER A 89 27.35 7.37 -5.86
C SER A 89 27.37 8.48 -6.89
N LEU A 90 27.02 9.66 -6.46
CA LEU A 90 27.14 10.90 -7.22
C LEU A 90 28.33 11.72 -6.73
N ASP A 91 28.40 12.97 -7.14
CA ASP A 91 29.48 13.86 -6.83
C ASP A 91 29.61 14.18 -5.33
N ILE A 92 30.84 14.49 -4.94
CA ILE A 92 31.11 15.04 -3.61
C ILE A 92 30.65 16.49 -3.62
N LEU A 93 29.77 16.84 -2.68
CA LEU A 93 29.32 18.21 -2.50
C LEU A 93 30.49 19.13 -2.17
N GLU A 94 30.51 20.34 -2.75
CA GLU A 94 31.57 21.29 -2.60
C GLU A 94 31.94 21.53 -1.14
N ILE A 95 33.23 21.40 -0.87
CA ILE A 95 33.80 21.66 0.43
C ILE A 95 33.90 23.19 0.60
N PRO A 96 33.35 23.81 1.62
CA PRO A 96 33.44 25.25 1.81
C PRO A 96 34.93 25.71 1.79
N GLU A 97 35.23 26.77 1.05
CA GLU A 97 36.58 27.30 0.84
C GLU A 97 37.32 27.69 2.13
N ARG A 98 36.59 27.99 3.19
CA ARG A 98 37.18 28.31 4.51
C ARG A 98 37.01 27.14 5.48
N LYS A 99 38.06 26.33 5.57
CA LYS A 99 38.22 25.31 6.60
C LYS A 99 39.21 25.78 7.65
N THR A 100 38.78 25.81 8.89
CA THR A 100 39.65 26.05 10.06
C THR A 100 40.42 24.79 10.47
N GLU A 101 39.91 23.60 10.13
CA GLU A 101 40.54 22.30 10.43
C GLU A 101 40.35 21.29 9.28
N PRO A 102 41.29 20.36 9.08
CA PRO A 102 41.13 19.29 8.09
C PRO A 102 40.00 18.35 8.51
N THR A 103 38.91 18.34 7.78
CA THR A 103 37.81 17.41 8.03
C THR A 103 38.11 16.06 7.35
N ILE A 104 37.95 14.99 8.13
CA ILE A 104 38.08 13.60 7.66
C ILE A 104 36.82 13.18 6.90
N TYR A 105 35.71 13.86 7.14
CA TYR A 105 34.42 13.58 6.56
C TYR A 105 34.04 14.62 5.53
N THR A 106 33.38 14.16 4.46
CA THR A 106 32.74 15.02 3.45
C THR A 106 31.36 14.52 3.15
N LEU A 107 30.54 15.37 2.52
CA LEU A 107 29.19 15.06 2.11
C LEU A 107 29.22 14.58 0.65
N GLN A 108 28.64 13.42 0.39
CA GLN A 108 28.50 12.84 -0.94
C GLN A 108 27.03 12.67 -1.26
N GLU A 109 26.64 12.98 -2.47
CA GLU A 109 25.32 12.65 -2.99
C GLU A 109 25.27 11.18 -3.44
N TYR A 110 24.11 10.57 -3.24
CA TYR A 110 23.80 9.24 -3.76
C TYR A 110 22.42 9.25 -4.40
N GLU A 111 22.21 8.32 -5.30
CA GLU A 111 20.97 8.10 -6.00
C GLU A 111 20.56 6.63 -5.87
N ILE A 112 19.31 6.39 -5.50
CA ILE A 112 18.67 5.08 -5.54
C ILE A 112 17.81 5.05 -6.80
N VAL A 113 18.12 4.17 -7.73
CA VAL A 113 17.44 4.02 -9.02
C VAL A 113 16.62 2.75 -9.01
N ASN A 114 15.37 2.82 -9.48
CA ASN A 114 14.56 1.65 -9.82
C ASN A 114 14.36 1.63 -11.33
N GLU A 115 15.04 0.70 -12.01
CA GLU A 115 15.02 0.62 -13.48
C GLU A 115 13.65 0.17 -14.02
N ASP A 116 12.93 -0.66 -13.30
CA ASP A 116 11.62 -1.17 -13.74
C ASP A 116 10.53 -0.09 -13.76
N ARG A 117 10.65 0.92 -12.89
CA ARG A 117 9.63 1.96 -12.70
C ARG A 117 10.07 3.34 -13.17
N ASP A 118 11.30 3.48 -13.69
CA ASP A 118 11.91 4.76 -14.06
C ASP A 118 11.83 5.79 -12.90
N GLU A 119 12.12 5.33 -11.68
CA GLU A 119 12.08 6.15 -10.48
C GLU A 119 13.47 6.30 -9.89
N PHE A 120 13.76 7.51 -9.41
CA PHE A 120 15.00 7.79 -8.72
C PHE A 120 14.76 8.59 -7.44
N ILE A 121 15.57 8.35 -6.43
CA ILE A 121 15.53 9.04 -5.15
C ILE A 121 16.95 9.49 -4.83
N THR A 122 17.15 10.79 -4.71
CA THR A 122 18.45 11.37 -4.36
C THR A 122 18.53 11.65 -2.87
N GLY A 123 19.71 11.48 -2.30
CA GLY A 123 20.02 11.80 -0.93
C GLY A 123 21.48 12.19 -0.74
N SER A 124 21.85 12.61 0.47
CA SER A 124 23.23 12.91 0.80
C SER A 124 23.67 12.16 2.06
N ARG A 125 24.94 11.77 2.11
CA ARG A 125 25.53 11.02 3.21
C ARG A 125 26.92 11.54 3.57
N TRP A 126 27.31 11.32 4.81
CA TRP A 126 28.67 11.58 5.25
C TRP A 126 29.58 10.39 4.88
N ILE A 127 30.65 10.66 4.15
CA ILE A 127 31.67 9.67 3.84
C ILE A 127 33.00 10.06 4.47
N ARG A 128 33.84 9.07 4.76
CA ARG A 128 35.20 9.28 5.27
C ARG A 128 36.20 9.23 4.10
N LEU A 129 36.98 10.31 3.92
CA LEU A 129 37.89 10.49 2.81
C LEU A 129 39.09 9.54 2.83
N ASN A 130 39.45 8.92 3.95
CA ASN A 130 40.68 8.15 4.12
C ASN A 130 40.47 6.66 4.35
N LEU A 131 39.42 6.06 3.81
CA LEU A 131 39.29 4.61 3.77
C LEU A 131 40.09 4.09 2.57
N PRO A 132 41.01 3.13 2.75
CA PRO A 132 41.63 2.44 1.61
C PRO A 132 40.49 1.71 0.86
N GLN A 133 40.45 1.91 -0.45
CA GLN A 133 39.55 1.22 -1.38
C GLN A 133 39.89 -0.27 -1.47
#